data_b5e31de18e2db1535b2ed81b64cb94b0
#
_entry.id   b5e31de18e2db1535b2ed81b64cb94b0
#
_cell.length_a   1.000
_cell.length_b   1.000
_cell.length_c   1.000
_cell.angle_alpha   90.00
_cell.angle_beta   90.00
_cell.angle_gamma   90.00
#
_symmetry.space_group_name_H-M   'P 1'
#
loop_
_entity.id
_entity.type
_entity.pdbx_description
1 polymer ?
#
loop_
_entity_poly.entity_id
_entity_poly.type
_entity_poly.pdbx_seq_one_letter_code
_entity_poly.pdbx_strand_id
1 'polypeptide(L)'
;MKKPHLILLLISLLVLTACNTKKEKSEDGDSPAIVSAYLGQKPPGLTPELFAPDIIKTEFREAEAAFTPDLKEFYFRRRGGKYKNNTLVVVQYKDNQWIESVVPPRAGEPFISLDNKILYLGNKYRERTNAGWSEVKDLENPLKDIPIMRLTASASGTYVFDEPDTIGTIRYSRLIDGKRHAPKAYGETINGGGWTAHPFIAPDESYLIWDDQRESGFGEADLYISFKQQDGSWGAAINLGETINTEFSEAYGSVSPDGKYFIFHRGCGGDTGDIYWVDAQVVLGLRE
;
A
#
# COMPACT_ATOMS: atom_id res chain seq x y z
N MET A 1 -58.60 65.44 40.40
CA MET A 1 -59.16 64.05 40.50
C MET A 1 -58.47 63.22 39.45
N LYS A 2 -57.43 62.44 39.75
CA LYS A 2 -56.69 61.57 38.82
C LYS A 2 -56.86 60.13 39.30
N LYS A 3 -57.43 59.28 38.44
CA LYS A 3 -57.59 57.84 38.71
C LYS A 3 -56.28 57.13 38.51
N PRO A 4 -55.87 56.17 39.34
CA PRO A 4 -54.72 55.34 39.12
C PRO A 4 -55.08 54.16 38.21
N HIS A 5 -54.26 53.91 37.21
CA HIS A 5 -54.30 52.72 36.38
C HIS A 5 -53.64 51.56 37.07
N LEU A 6 -54.39 50.48 37.29
CA LEU A 6 -53.92 49.21 37.79
C LEU A 6 -53.25 48.43 36.67
N ILE A 7 -51.95 48.25 36.73
CA ILE A 7 -51.19 47.41 35.79
C ILE A 7 -51.23 45.96 36.32
N LEU A 8 -51.93 45.10 35.63
CA LEU A 8 -51.97 43.68 35.89
C LEU A 8 -50.77 43.00 35.27
N LEU A 9 -49.77 42.57 36.08
CA LEU A 9 -48.62 41.80 35.63
C LEU A 9 -49.04 40.31 35.49
N LEU A 10 -49.15 39.87 34.25
CA LEU A 10 -49.32 38.43 33.93
C LEU A 10 -47.94 37.77 33.98
N ILE A 11 -47.67 37.00 35.00
CA ILE A 11 -46.51 36.09 35.08
C ILE A 11 -46.88 34.81 34.31
N SER A 12 -46.38 34.68 33.11
CA SER A 12 -46.47 33.43 32.36
C SER A 12 -45.42 32.44 32.86
N LEU A 13 -45.88 31.42 33.53
CA LEU A 13 -45.07 30.26 33.99
C LEU A 13 -44.72 29.42 32.77
N LEU A 14 -43.49 29.54 32.24
CA LEU A 14 -42.97 28.63 31.20
C LEU A 14 -42.58 27.31 31.89
N VAL A 15 -43.42 26.30 31.70
CA VAL A 15 -43.08 24.92 32.05
C VAL A 15 -42.16 24.38 30.99
N LEU A 16 -40.86 24.31 31.29
CA LEU A 16 -39.87 23.61 30.48
C LEU A 16 -40.09 22.10 30.67
N THR A 17 -40.84 21.46 29.78
CA THR A 17 -40.83 20.01 29.63
C THR A 17 -39.49 19.63 28.99
N ALA A 18 -38.53 19.19 29.81
CA ALA A 18 -37.34 18.51 29.35
C ALA A 18 -37.78 17.17 28.72
N CYS A 19 -37.83 17.14 27.37
CA CYS A 19 -37.87 15.90 26.65
C CYS A 19 -36.53 15.18 26.87
N ASN A 20 -36.56 14.18 27.75
CA ASN A 20 -35.48 13.23 27.92
C ASN A 20 -35.51 12.28 26.73
N THR A 21 -34.90 12.69 25.60
CA THR A 21 -34.60 11.80 24.47
C THR A 21 -33.52 10.86 24.97
N LYS A 22 -33.94 9.66 25.45
CA LYS A 22 -33.05 8.51 25.45
C LYS A 22 -32.49 8.38 24.04
N LYS A 23 -31.17 8.67 23.87
CA LYS A 23 -30.40 8.16 22.76
C LYS A 23 -30.53 6.65 22.80
N GLU A 24 -31.36 6.09 21.95
CA GLU A 24 -31.20 4.70 21.55
C GLU A 24 -29.79 4.56 21.00
N LYS A 25 -28.95 3.82 21.71
CA LYS A 25 -27.72 3.29 21.14
C LYS A 25 -28.17 2.40 19.99
N SER A 26 -27.93 2.84 18.77
CA SER A 26 -27.86 1.92 17.64
C SER A 26 -26.76 0.91 17.99
N GLU A 27 -27.13 -0.30 18.32
CA GLU A 27 -26.27 -1.47 18.32
C GLU A 27 -25.98 -1.84 16.84
N ASP A 28 -25.30 -0.95 16.12
CA ASP A 28 -24.48 -1.36 15.00
C ASP A 28 -23.20 -1.88 15.63
N GLY A 29 -23.08 -3.18 15.65
CA GLY A 29 -21.92 -3.88 16.15
C GLY A 29 -20.68 -3.52 15.33
N ASP A 30 -19.99 -2.47 15.73
CA ASP A 30 -18.62 -2.19 15.35
C ASP A 30 -17.77 -3.35 15.87
N SER A 31 -17.57 -4.34 15.00
CA SER A 31 -16.63 -5.42 15.28
C SER A 31 -15.25 -4.80 15.53
N PRO A 32 -14.53 -5.19 16.59
CA PRO A 32 -13.18 -4.70 16.90
C PRO A 32 -12.18 -4.80 15.73
N ALA A 33 -12.49 -5.67 14.76
CA ALA A 33 -11.70 -5.85 13.53
C ALA A 33 -11.70 -4.61 12.59
N ILE A 34 -12.74 -3.78 12.58
CA ILE A 34 -12.84 -2.61 11.69
C ILE A 34 -11.98 -1.46 12.21
N VAL A 35 -11.90 -1.30 13.53
CA VAL A 35 -11.10 -0.22 14.15
C VAL A 35 -9.58 -0.44 13.98
N SER A 36 -9.14 -1.68 13.75
CA SER A 36 -7.73 -2.03 13.57
C SER A 36 -7.24 -2.04 12.12
N ALA A 37 -8.14 -2.09 11.12
CA ALA A 37 -7.73 -2.07 9.73
C ALA A 37 -7.09 -0.72 9.36
N TYR A 38 -6.10 -0.75 8.46
CA TYR A 38 -5.43 0.44 7.92
C TYR A 38 -4.94 1.43 9.00
N LEU A 39 -4.37 0.88 10.07
CA LEU A 39 -3.86 1.65 11.21
C LEU A 39 -4.93 2.58 11.86
N GLY A 40 -6.21 2.24 11.69
CA GLY A 40 -7.33 3.03 12.23
C GLY A 40 -7.65 4.32 11.47
N GLN A 41 -6.99 4.56 10.34
CA GLN A 41 -7.30 5.72 9.51
C GLN A 41 -8.63 5.57 8.77
N LYS A 42 -9.37 6.66 8.65
CA LYS A 42 -10.57 6.71 7.81
C LYS A 42 -10.19 6.50 6.35
N PRO A 43 -10.90 5.64 5.61
CA PRO A 43 -10.63 5.41 4.19
C PRO A 43 -10.58 6.68 3.36
N PRO A 44 -9.62 6.78 2.40
CA PRO A 44 -9.52 7.90 1.48
C PRO A 44 -10.63 7.83 0.42
N GLY A 45 -10.88 8.96 -0.24
CA GLY A 45 -11.71 9.02 -1.43
C GLY A 45 -10.91 8.75 -2.72
N LEU A 46 -11.28 9.49 -3.77
CA LEU A 46 -10.63 9.41 -5.09
C LEU A 46 -9.40 10.34 -5.22
N THR A 47 -9.03 11.04 -4.17
CA THR A 47 -7.84 11.89 -4.11
C THR A 47 -6.83 11.23 -3.16
N PRO A 48 -5.56 11.08 -3.56
CA PRO A 48 -4.53 10.51 -2.70
C PRO A 48 -4.34 11.31 -1.41
N GLU A 49 -4.25 10.61 -0.31
CA GLU A 49 -3.98 11.16 1.03
C GLU A 49 -2.73 10.49 1.63
N LEU A 50 -2.09 11.15 2.58
CA LEU A 50 -1.02 10.53 3.38
C LEU A 50 -1.55 9.33 4.14
N PHE A 51 -0.84 8.21 4.07
CA PHE A 51 -1.21 7.01 4.81
C PHE A 51 -0.73 7.09 6.26
N ALA A 52 -1.67 6.99 7.21
CA ALA A 52 -1.44 6.97 8.66
C ALA A 52 -0.38 8.00 9.13
N PRO A 53 -0.54 9.31 8.83
CA PRO A 53 0.51 10.30 9.05
C PRO A 53 0.96 10.39 10.51
N ASP A 54 0.07 10.20 11.47
CA ASP A 54 0.37 10.26 12.90
C ASP A 54 1.20 9.07 13.42
N ILE A 55 1.31 7.99 12.62
CA ILE A 55 2.02 6.75 12.98
C ILE A 55 3.24 6.54 12.10
N ILE A 56 3.11 6.78 10.78
CA ILE A 56 4.11 6.40 9.78
C ILE A 56 5.02 7.58 9.41
N LYS A 57 4.43 8.77 9.13
CA LYS A 57 5.15 9.89 8.57
C LYS A 57 6.24 10.43 9.48
N THR A 58 7.42 10.71 8.88
CA THR A 58 8.48 11.50 9.50
C THR A 58 8.91 12.65 8.57
N GLU A 59 9.96 13.37 8.92
CA GLU A 59 10.60 14.37 8.02
C GLU A 59 11.55 13.73 7.00
N PHE A 60 11.62 12.38 6.96
CA PHE A 60 12.57 11.63 6.15
C PHE A 60 11.85 10.88 5.01
N ARG A 61 12.28 9.65 4.72
CA ARG A 61 11.74 8.83 3.64
C ARG A 61 11.07 7.57 4.18
N GLU A 62 9.79 7.42 3.86
CA GLU A 62 9.01 6.20 4.03
C GLU A 62 8.56 5.65 2.67
N ALA A 63 8.85 4.38 2.38
CA ALA A 63 8.54 3.76 1.09
C ALA A 63 8.30 2.25 1.21
N GLU A 64 7.95 1.60 0.09
CA GLU A 64 7.92 0.15 -0.06
C GLU A 64 6.91 -0.52 0.87
N ALA A 65 5.69 -0.02 0.86
CA ALA A 65 4.58 -0.49 1.69
C ALA A 65 4.15 -1.94 1.38
N ALA A 66 3.89 -2.72 2.43
CA ALA A 66 3.30 -4.05 2.31
C ALA A 66 2.43 -4.39 3.52
N PHE A 67 1.16 -4.73 3.29
CA PHE A 67 0.26 -5.25 4.32
C PHE A 67 0.30 -6.77 4.39
N THR A 68 0.07 -7.31 5.59
CA THR A 68 -0.36 -8.70 5.71
C THR A 68 -1.81 -8.85 5.22
N PRO A 69 -2.20 -10.04 4.68
CA PRO A 69 -3.57 -10.28 4.19
C PRO A 69 -4.66 -10.04 5.23
N ASP A 70 -4.36 -10.19 6.50
CA ASP A 70 -5.29 -9.93 7.63
C ASP A 70 -5.28 -8.47 8.10
N LEU A 71 -4.52 -7.58 7.43
CA LEU A 71 -4.37 -6.15 7.72
C LEU A 71 -3.90 -5.81 9.14
N LYS A 72 -3.28 -6.78 9.85
CA LYS A 72 -2.79 -6.60 11.23
C LYS A 72 -1.35 -6.15 11.32
N GLU A 73 -0.60 -6.26 10.25
CA GLU A 73 0.80 -5.83 10.18
C GLU A 73 1.00 -5.00 8.91
N PHE A 74 1.71 -3.90 9.05
CA PHE A 74 2.10 -3.03 7.95
C PHE A 74 3.62 -2.88 7.94
N TYR A 75 4.24 -3.31 6.86
CA TYR A 75 5.69 -3.25 6.63
C TYR A 75 6.02 -2.12 5.68
N PHE A 76 7.11 -1.43 5.95
CA PHE A 76 7.64 -0.40 5.07
C PHE A 76 9.13 -0.18 5.35
N ARG A 77 9.83 0.47 4.43
CA ARG A 77 11.22 0.86 4.66
C ARG A 77 11.29 2.35 5.00
N ARG A 78 12.08 2.65 6.02
CA ARG A 78 12.38 4.00 6.46
C ARG A 78 13.88 4.27 6.32
N ARG A 79 14.23 5.48 5.83
CA ARG A 79 15.60 5.98 5.77
C ARG A 79 15.65 7.42 6.23
N GLY A 80 16.66 7.77 7.04
CA GLY A 80 16.88 9.11 7.59
C GLY A 80 16.86 9.11 9.11
N GLY A 81 17.28 10.20 9.73
CA GLY A 81 17.36 10.34 11.18
C GLY A 81 18.23 9.25 11.84
N LYS A 82 17.64 8.49 12.75
CA LYS A 82 18.31 7.34 13.40
C LYS A 82 18.55 6.17 12.44
N TYR A 83 17.90 6.14 11.29
CA TYR A 83 18.02 5.08 10.28
C TYR A 83 18.92 5.50 9.12
N LYS A 84 20.24 5.32 9.27
CA LYS A 84 21.25 5.71 8.27
C LYS A 84 21.14 5.00 6.93
N ASN A 85 20.46 3.84 6.90
CA ASN A 85 20.19 3.05 5.69
C ASN A 85 18.73 2.67 5.64
N ASN A 86 18.27 2.22 4.50
CA ASN A 86 16.94 1.65 4.35
C ASN A 86 16.73 0.55 5.40
N THR A 87 15.82 0.78 6.32
CA THR A 87 15.55 -0.10 7.46
C THR A 87 14.12 -0.59 7.35
N LEU A 88 13.93 -1.90 7.35
CA LEU A 88 12.60 -2.50 7.37
C LEU A 88 11.97 -2.29 8.74
N VAL A 89 10.81 -1.68 8.73
CA VAL A 89 10.00 -1.38 9.92
C VAL A 89 8.68 -2.11 9.78
N VAL A 90 8.14 -2.57 10.88
CA VAL A 90 6.76 -3.09 10.95
C VAL A 90 5.98 -2.36 12.02
N VAL A 91 4.74 -2.02 11.70
CA VAL A 91 3.72 -1.56 12.64
C VAL A 91 2.71 -2.68 12.82
N GLN A 92 2.54 -3.17 14.05
CA GLN A 92 1.70 -4.31 14.37
C GLN A 92 0.62 -3.90 15.38
N TYR A 93 -0.61 -4.38 15.17
CA TYR A 93 -1.69 -4.18 16.14
C TYR A 93 -1.60 -5.20 17.25
N LYS A 94 -1.29 -4.75 18.46
CA LYS A 94 -1.17 -5.58 19.68
C LYS A 94 -1.73 -4.82 20.87
N ASP A 95 -2.44 -5.52 21.74
CA ASP A 95 -2.97 -4.96 23.00
C ASP A 95 -3.75 -3.64 22.79
N ASN A 96 -4.60 -3.61 21.73
CA ASN A 96 -5.42 -2.46 21.33
C ASN A 96 -4.63 -1.20 20.93
N GLN A 97 -3.39 -1.36 20.50
CA GLN A 97 -2.56 -0.26 20.00
C GLN A 97 -1.65 -0.70 18.84
N TRP A 98 -1.23 0.27 18.04
CA TRP A 98 -0.23 0.07 17.00
C TRP A 98 1.18 0.24 17.57
N ILE A 99 2.02 -0.76 17.38
CA ILE A 99 3.39 -0.80 17.91
C ILE A 99 4.37 -0.89 16.75
N GLU A 100 5.25 0.10 16.64
CA GLU A 100 6.35 0.11 15.68
C GLU A 100 7.54 -0.71 16.20
N SER A 101 8.14 -1.51 15.33
CA SER A 101 9.40 -2.22 15.60
C SER A 101 10.25 -2.39 14.35
N VAL A 102 11.55 -2.57 14.53
CA VAL A 102 12.49 -2.85 13.43
C VAL A 102 12.53 -4.35 13.16
N VAL A 103 12.52 -4.73 11.88
CA VAL A 103 12.68 -6.12 11.44
C VAL A 103 14.14 -6.36 11.04
N PRO A 104 14.94 -7.06 11.88
CA PRO A 104 16.31 -7.43 11.54
C PRO A 104 16.35 -8.73 10.72
N PRO A 105 17.46 -9.02 10.04
CA PRO A 105 18.47 -8.10 9.56
C PRO A 105 17.93 -7.21 8.44
N ARG A 106 18.67 -6.16 8.09
CA ARG A 106 18.36 -5.29 6.96
C ARG A 106 18.22 -6.15 5.71
N ALA A 107 17.03 -6.15 5.13
CA ALA A 107 16.69 -7.01 4.01
C ALA A 107 16.00 -6.19 2.92
N GLY A 108 15.79 -6.81 1.75
CA GLY A 108 15.19 -6.21 0.58
C GLY A 108 13.77 -5.66 0.79
N GLU A 109 13.13 -5.32 -0.28
CA GLU A 109 11.80 -4.72 -0.31
C GLU A 109 10.74 -5.75 0.09
N PRO A 110 9.83 -5.40 1.02
CA PRO A 110 8.90 -6.38 1.56
C PRO A 110 7.75 -6.68 0.61
N PHE A 111 7.37 -7.94 0.53
CA PHE A 111 6.09 -8.40 0.00
C PHE A 111 5.61 -9.60 0.81
N ILE A 112 4.33 -9.62 1.18
CA ILE A 112 3.75 -10.72 1.97
C ILE A 112 2.94 -11.62 1.04
N SER A 113 3.15 -12.95 1.14
CA SER A 113 2.35 -13.92 0.38
C SER A 113 0.87 -13.85 0.76
N LEU A 114 0.00 -14.18 -0.20
CA LEU A 114 -1.46 -14.11 -0.01
C LEU A 114 -1.99 -15.02 1.11
N ASP A 115 -1.27 -16.07 1.45
CA ASP A 115 -1.59 -16.98 2.57
C ASP A 115 -0.95 -16.55 3.90
N ASN A 116 -0.30 -15.37 3.95
CA ASN A 116 0.41 -14.82 5.10
C ASN A 116 1.54 -15.70 5.64
N LYS A 117 2.12 -16.59 4.84
CA LYS A 117 3.15 -17.52 5.30
C LYS A 117 4.57 -17.11 4.95
N ILE A 118 4.75 -16.28 3.94
CA ILE A 118 6.08 -15.88 3.45
C ILE A 118 6.18 -14.36 3.40
N LEU A 119 7.25 -13.83 3.98
CA LEU A 119 7.73 -12.47 3.78
C LEU A 119 8.89 -12.52 2.81
N TYR A 120 8.65 -12.10 1.57
CA TYR A 120 9.70 -11.92 0.55
C TYR A 120 10.47 -10.63 0.79
N LEU A 121 11.76 -10.66 0.49
CA LEU A 121 12.72 -9.58 0.73
C LEU A 121 13.75 -9.55 -0.42
N GLY A 122 13.27 -9.35 -1.64
CA GLY A 122 14.04 -9.53 -2.87
C GLY A 122 14.31 -11.01 -3.15
N ASN A 123 15.58 -11.40 -3.31
CA ASN A 123 15.96 -12.82 -3.50
C ASN A 123 16.05 -13.62 -2.19
N LYS A 124 15.55 -13.06 -1.09
CA LYS A 124 15.48 -13.72 0.22
C LYS A 124 14.05 -13.77 0.71
N TYR A 125 13.81 -14.64 1.70
CA TYR A 125 12.50 -14.74 2.33
C TYR A 125 12.59 -15.20 3.78
N ARG A 126 11.48 -15.06 4.49
CA ARG A 126 11.23 -15.63 5.81
C ARG A 126 9.91 -16.37 5.81
N GLU A 127 9.81 -17.41 6.61
CA GLU A 127 8.57 -18.15 6.82
C GLU A 127 7.90 -17.72 8.11
N ARG A 128 6.56 -17.70 8.11
CA ARG A 128 5.78 -17.43 9.31
C ARG A 128 5.89 -18.61 10.27
N THR A 129 6.14 -18.33 11.53
CA THR A 129 6.18 -19.29 12.62
C THR A 129 5.29 -18.83 13.77
N ASN A 130 5.07 -19.69 14.75
CA ASN A 130 4.32 -19.31 15.96
C ASN A 130 4.98 -18.20 16.77
N ALA A 131 6.29 -18.00 16.61
CA ALA A 131 7.07 -16.95 17.28
C ALA A 131 7.27 -15.69 16.42
N GLY A 132 6.67 -15.60 15.24
CA GLY A 132 6.85 -14.51 14.26
C GLY A 132 7.46 -15.03 12.96
N TRP A 133 8.53 -14.39 12.46
CA TRP A 133 9.24 -14.81 11.26
C TRP A 133 10.47 -15.64 11.57
N SER A 134 10.76 -16.63 10.72
CA SER A 134 11.98 -17.43 10.76
C SER A 134 13.24 -16.60 10.54
N GLU A 135 14.40 -17.20 10.65
CA GLU A 135 15.64 -16.66 10.08
C GLU A 135 15.50 -16.48 8.56
N VAL A 136 16.32 -15.57 8.00
CA VAL A 136 16.35 -15.29 6.56
C VAL A 136 16.87 -16.50 5.79
N LYS A 137 16.16 -16.84 4.71
CA LYS A 137 16.51 -17.90 3.77
C LYS A 137 16.74 -17.31 2.39
N ASP A 138 17.56 -17.94 1.59
CA ASP A 138 17.70 -17.61 0.16
C ASP A 138 16.63 -18.30 -0.66
N LEU A 139 16.16 -17.65 -1.74
CA LEU A 139 15.34 -18.33 -2.73
C LEU A 139 16.15 -19.47 -3.38
N GLU A 140 15.43 -20.50 -3.80
CA GLU A 140 16.05 -21.63 -4.52
C GLU A 140 16.27 -21.33 -6.01
N ASN A 141 17.02 -22.21 -6.68
CA ASN A 141 17.16 -22.15 -8.13
C ASN A 141 15.78 -22.24 -8.83
N PRO A 142 15.56 -21.45 -9.88
CA PRO A 142 16.55 -20.67 -10.66
C PRO A 142 16.73 -19.21 -10.21
N LEU A 143 16.28 -18.80 -9.02
CA LEU A 143 16.25 -17.41 -8.60
C LEU A 143 17.36 -17.06 -7.59
N LYS A 144 18.04 -18.03 -7.02
CA LYS A 144 18.97 -17.88 -5.90
C LYS A 144 20.06 -16.82 -6.13
N ASP A 145 20.64 -16.81 -7.33
CA ASP A 145 21.79 -15.96 -7.66
C ASP A 145 21.39 -14.68 -8.42
N ILE A 146 20.09 -14.42 -8.56
CA ILE A 146 19.60 -13.22 -9.22
C ILE A 146 19.52 -12.08 -8.21
N PRO A 147 20.08 -10.90 -8.47
CA PRO A 147 20.00 -9.74 -7.59
C PRO A 147 18.61 -9.09 -7.70
N ILE A 148 17.63 -9.61 -6.99
CA ILE A 148 16.25 -9.11 -7.00
C ILE A 148 16.11 -7.96 -6.00
N MET A 149 15.54 -6.81 -6.42
CA MET A 149 15.17 -5.70 -5.54
C MET A 149 13.80 -5.96 -4.90
N ARG A 150 12.75 -6.01 -5.71
CA ARG A 150 11.37 -6.29 -5.29
C ARG A 150 10.88 -7.58 -5.95
N LEU A 151 10.19 -8.41 -5.19
CA LEU A 151 9.49 -9.58 -5.70
C LEU A 151 8.04 -9.55 -5.22
N THR A 152 7.10 -9.71 -6.14
CA THR A 152 5.68 -9.92 -5.83
C THR A 152 5.19 -11.23 -6.43
N ALA A 153 4.12 -11.81 -5.90
CA ALA A 153 3.66 -13.13 -6.27
C ALA A 153 2.14 -13.17 -6.48
N SER A 154 1.70 -13.81 -7.56
CA SER A 154 0.29 -14.12 -7.80
C SER A 154 -0.20 -15.32 -6.98
N ALA A 155 -1.52 -15.56 -6.97
CA ALA A 155 -2.12 -16.73 -6.34
C ALA A 155 -1.74 -18.05 -7.05
N SER A 156 -1.44 -18.00 -8.35
CA SER A 156 -0.94 -19.15 -9.10
C SER A 156 0.53 -19.46 -8.83
N GLY A 157 1.22 -18.62 -8.05
CA GLY A 157 2.64 -18.75 -7.73
C GLY A 157 3.57 -18.17 -8.81
N THR A 158 3.08 -17.37 -9.75
CA THR A 158 3.96 -16.58 -10.64
C THR A 158 4.66 -15.52 -9.82
N TYR A 159 6.00 -15.50 -9.86
CA TYR A 159 6.81 -14.40 -9.32
C TYR A 159 7.02 -13.36 -10.39
N VAL A 160 6.86 -12.09 -10.03
CA VAL A 160 7.25 -10.94 -10.83
C VAL A 160 8.20 -10.11 -10.01
N PHE A 161 9.33 -9.72 -10.61
CA PHE A 161 10.42 -9.07 -9.91
C PHE A 161 11.25 -8.19 -10.85
N ASP A 162 12.03 -7.30 -10.30
CA ASP A 162 12.98 -6.45 -10.99
C ASP A 162 14.43 -6.74 -10.58
N GLU A 163 15.35 -6.40 -11.45
CA GLU A 163 16.80 -6.49 -11.20
C GLU A 163 17.40 -5.08 -11.10
N PRO A 164 18.37 -4.84 -10.20
CA PRO A 164 19.02 -3.55 -10.04
C PRO A 164 20.09 -3.32 -11.12
N ASP A 165 19.72 -3.48 -12.39
CA ASP A 165 20.58 -3.15 -13.52
C ASP A 165 20.42 -1.66 -13.90
N THR A 166 21.17 -1.21 -14.90
CA THR A 166 21.24 0.22 -15.27
C THR A 166 19.97 0.77 -15.92
N ILE A 167 19.09 -0.09 -16.40
CA ILE A 167 17.82 0.30 -17.05
C ILE A 167 16.60 -0.20 -16.29
N GLY A 168 16.80 -1.02 -15.25
CA GLY A 168 15.77 -1.81 -14.61
C GLY A 168 15.14 -2.81 -15.60
N THR A 169 14.91 -4.03 -15.16
CA THR A 169 14.26 -5.03 -16.01
C THR A 169 13.29 -5.84 -15.17
N ILE A 170 12.01 -5.74 -15.51
CA ILE A 170 10.98 -6.56 -14.88
C ILE A 170 10.93 -7.92 -15.57
N ARG A 171 11.01 -8.97 -14.74
CA ARG A 171 10.97 -10.37 -15.15
C ARG A 171 9.83 -11.11 -14.44
N TYR A 172 9.47 -12.25 -14.98
CA TYR A 172 8.57 -13.19 -14.34
C TYR A 172 9.12 -14.61 -14.34
N SER A 173 8.75 -15.39 -13.32
CA SER A 173 9.05 -16.81 -13.21
C SER A 173 7.79 -17.55 -12.80
N ARG A 174 7.34 -18.49 -13.61
CA ARG A 174 6.11 -19.27 -13.38
C ARG A 174 6.37 -20.52 -12.55
N LEU A 175 5.39 -20.88 -11.75
CA LEU A 175 5.32 -22.20 -11.10
C LEU A 175 4.39 -23.08 -11.94
N ILE A 176 4.92 -24.11 -12.60
CA ILE A 176 4.16 -25.04 -13.46
C ILE A 176 4.42 -26.44 -12.94
N ASP A 177 3.37 -27.20 -12.63
CA ASP A 177 3.44 -28.55 -12.09
C ASP A 177 4.39 -28.68 -10.89
N GLY A 178 4.33 -27.68 -9.99
CA GLY A 178 5.18 -27.59 -8.80
C GLY A 178 6.64 -27.24 -9.05
N LYS A 179 7.02 -26.96 -10.31
CA LYS A 179 8.40 -26.60 -10.69
C LYS A 179 8.50 -25.11 -11.03
N ARG A 180 9.47 -24.43 -10.42
CA ARG A 180 9.81 -23.04 -10.74
C ARG A 180 10.60 -23.01 -12.05
N HIS A 181 10.09 -22.25 -13.05
CA HIS A 181 10.72 -22.09 -14.35
C HIS A 181 11.75 -20.96 -14.33
N ALA A 182 12.73 -21.02 -15.23
CA ALA A 182 13.70 -19.96 -15.41
C ALA A 182 13.02 -18.62 -15.73
N PRO A 183 13.48 -17.50 -15.18
CA PRO A 183 12.90 -16.19 -15.43
C PRO A 183 12.96 -15.76 -16.89
N LYS A 184 11.92 -15.02 -17.29
CA LYS A 184 11.85 -14.37 -18.61
C LYS A 184 11.56 -12.87 -18.40
N ALA A 185 12.20 -12.00 -19.19
CA ALA A 185 11.87 -10.60 -19.22
C ALA A 185 10.51 -10.39 -19.88
N TYR A 186 9.76 -9.37 -19.40
CA TYR A 186 8.65 -8.82 -20.18
C TYR A 186 9.15 -8.08 -21.42
N GLY A 187 8.28 -7.91 -22.43
CA GLY A 187 8.56 -7.13 -23.62
C GLY A 187 8.53 -5.62 -23.37
N GLU A 188 8.73 -4.85 -24.45
CA GLU A 188 8.81 -3.38 -24.43
C GLU A 188 7.56 -2.69 -23.87
N THR A 189 6.39 -3.30 -23.94
CA THR A 189 5.18 -2.77 -23.33
C THR A 189 5.39 -2.45 -21.85
N ILE A 190 6.11 -3.31 -21.14
CA ILE A 190 6.43 -3.14 -19.72
C ILE A 190 7.85 -2.56 -19.57
N ASN A 191 8.85 -3.18 -20.18
CA ASN A 191 10.26 -2.77 -20.07
C ASN A 191 10.67 -1.73 -21.12
N GLY A 192 9.81 -0.78 -21.47
CA GLY A 192 10.07 0.19 -22.54
C GLY A 192 10.56 1.56 -22.08
N GLY A 193 10.80 1.77 -20.81
CA GLY A 193 11.29 3.03 -20.25
C GLY A 193 12.80 3.11 -20.05
N GLY A 194 13.26 4.21 -19.49
CA GLY A 194 14.66 4.43 -19.12
C GLY A 194 15.07 3.72 -17.84
N TRP A 195 14.13 3.58 -16.92
CA TRP A 195 14.26 2.81 -15.68
C TRP A 195 12.91 2.21 -15.33
N THR A 196 12.81 0.88 -15.36
CA THR A 196 11.56 0.13 -15.11
C THR A 196 11.74 -0.72 -13.86
N ALA A 197 10.94 -0.50 -12.80
CA ALA A 197 11.17 -1.11 -11.49
C ALA A 197 9.91 -1.37 -10.67
N HIS A 198 10.09 -1.99 -9.54
CA HIS A 198 9.17 -2.21 -8.41
C HIS A 198 7.79 -2.77 -8.80
N PRO A 199 7.75 -3.92 -9.50
CA PRO A 199 6.50 -4.48 -10.00
C PRO A 199 5.57 -4.96 -8.89
N PHE A 200 4.27 -4.85 -9.16
CA PHE A 200 3.19 -5.49 -8.39
C PHE A 200 2.28 -6.25 -9.34
N ILE A 201 2.22 -7.57 -9.20
CA ILE A 201 1.29 -8.44 -9.93
C ILE A 201 0.01 -8.65 -9.13
N ALA A 202 -1.16 -8.49 -9.79
CA ALA A 202 -2.45 -8.82 -9.19
C ALA A 202 -2.50 -10.30 -8.73
N PRO A 203 -3.23 -10.61 -7.64
CA PRO A 203 -3.39 -12.00 -7.19
C PRO A 203 -3.88 -12.96 -8.29
N ASP A 204 -4.79 -12.50 -9.15
CA ASP A 204 -5.38 -13.23 -10.27
C ASP A 204 -4.63 -13.04 -11.61
N GLU A 205 -3.50 -12.31 -11.58
CA GLU A 205 -2.72 -11.91 -12.76
C GLU A 205 -3.46 -11.04 -13.77
N SER A 206 -4.56 -10.38 -13.39
CA SER A 206 -5.37 -9.57 -14.29
C SER A 206 -4.72 -8.22 -14.64
N TYR A 207 -3.80 -7.73 -13.82
CA TYR A 207 -3.03 -6.50 -14.08
C TYR A 207 -1.63 -6.57 -13.46
N LEU A 208 -0.75 -5.72 -13.99
CA LEU A 208 0.59 -5.46 -13.49
C LEU A 208 0.77 -3.97 -13.30
N ILE A 209 1.29 -3.53 -12.17
CA ILE A 209 1.66 -2.14 -11.86
C ILE A 209 3.17 -2.07 -11.68
N TRP A 210 3.80 -0.97 -12.12
CA TRP A 210 5.23 -0.72 -11.93
C TRP A 210 5.53 0.77 -12.02
N ASP A 211 6.70 1.20 -11.62
CA ASP A 211 7.19 2.55 -11.90
C ASP A 211 8.21 2.55 -13.02
N ASP A 212 8.23 3.63 -13.78
CA ASP A 212 9.02 3.75 -14.99
C ASP A 212 9.40 5.21 -15.30
N GLN A 213 10.58 5.40 -15.85
CA GLN A 213 11.02 6.69 -16.38
C GLN A 213 10.76 6.73 -17.89
N ARG A 214 9.73 7.48 -18.30
CA ARG A 214 9.38 7.66 -19.72
C ARG A 214 9.33 9.15 -20.08
N GLU A 215 9.77 9.50 -21.29
CA GLU A 215 9.72 10.88 -21.78
C GLU A 215 8.32 11.49 -21.76
N SER A 216 7.28 10.65 -21.88
CA SER A 216 5.88 11.07 -21.82
C SER A 216 5.31 11.10 -20.40
N GLY A 217 6.15 10.94 -19.37
CA GLY A 217 5.75 10.97 -17.97
C GLY A 217 5.48 12.38 -17.44
N PHE A 218 5.04 12.45 -16.19
CA PHE A 218 4.80 13.70 -15.46
C PHE A 218 6.04 14.17 -14.70
N GLY A 219 6.88 13.23 -14.23
CA GLY A 219 7.99 13.52 -13.33
C GLY A 219 9.25 12.66 -13.56
N GLU A 220 9.99 12.46 -12.46
CA GLU A 220 11.24 11.69 -12.48
C GLU A 220 10.99 10.20 -12.73
N ALA A 221 9.96 9.64 -12.10
CA ALA A 221 9.45 8.30 -12.35
C ALA A 221 7.95 8.29 -12.07
N ASP A 222 7.19 7.68 -12.96
CA ASP A 222 5.74 7.60 -12.89
C ASP A 222 5.28 6.18 -12.66
N LEU A 223 4.11 6.02 -12.07
CA LEU A 223 3.41 4.74 -11.95
C LEU A 223 2.58 4.45 -13.19
N TYR A 224 2.69 3.20 -13.66
CA TYR A 224 2.00 2.66 -14.82
C TYR A 224 1.24 1.39 -14.46
N ILE A 225 0.22 1.07 -15.24
CA ILE A 225 -0.55 -0.19 -15.17
C ILE A 225 -0.69 -0.79 -16.57
N SER A 226 -0.68 -2.11 -16.66
CA SER A 226 -1.10 -2.86 -17.83
C SER A 226 -2.07 -3.95 -17.43
N PHE A 227 -3.11 -4.15 -18.24
CA PHE A 227 -4.11 -5.18 -18.02
C PHE A 227 -3.88 -6.37 -18.93
N LYS A 228 -4.05 -7.58 -18.38
CA LYS A 228 -3.95 -8.81 -19.13
C LYS A 228 -5.13 -8.94 -20.09
N GLN A 229 -4.86 -9.24 -21.34
CA GLN A 229 -5.85 -9.38 -22.39
C GLN A 229 -6.42 -10.82 -22.42
N GLN A 230 -7.52 -11.01 -23.15
CA GLN A 230 -8.17 -12.32 -23.26
C GLN A 230 -7.27 -13.41 -23.89
N ASP A 231 -6.34 -13.03 -24.76
CA ASP A 231 -5.36 -13.91 -25.36
C ASP A 231 -4.16 -14.21 -24.46
N GLY A 232 -4.12 -13.62 -23.25
CA GLY A 232 -3.06 -13.78 -22.27
C GLY A 232 -1.86 -12.84 -22.47
N SER A 233 -1.88 -11.96 -23.49
CA SER A 233 -0.90 -10.90 -23.66
C SER A 233 -1.14 -9.76 -22.67
N TRP A 234 -0.16 -8.86 -22.53
CA TRP A 234 -0.29 -7.61 -21.78
C TRP A 234 -0.69 -6.48 -22.73
N GLY A 235 -1.71 -5.73 -22.34
CA GLY A 235 -2.16 -4.54 -23.04
C GLY A 235 -1.15 -3.40 -22.96
N ALA A 236 -1.46 -2.26 -23.57
CA ALA A 236 -0.61 -1.08 -23.51
C ALA A 236 -0.30 -0.67 -22.05
N ALA A 237 0.87 -0.10 -21.82
CA ALA A 237 1.19 0.58 -20.56
C ALA A 237 0.35 1.87 -20.47
N ILE A 238 -0.43 1.98 -19.42
CA ILE A 238 -1.27 3.15 -19.13
C ILE A 238 -0.62 3.90 -17.96
N ASN A 239 -0.25 5.18 -18.18
CA ASN A 239 0.19 6.06 -17.10
C ASN A 239 -0.97 6.33 -16.16
N LEU A 240 -0.77 6.29 -14.84
CA LEU A 240 -1.83 6.46 -13.84
C LEU A 240 -2.37 7.91 -13.76
N GLY A 241 -1.79 8.84 -14.55
CA GLY A 241 -2.28 10.21 -14.71
C GLY A 241 -1.95 11.13 -13.52
N GLU A 242 -2.29 12.41 -13.69
CA GLU A 242 -1.96 13.51 -12.77
C GLU A 242 -2.56 13.39 -11.36
N THR A 243 -3.56 12.54 -11.17
CA THR A 243 -4.08 12.25 -9.83
C THR A 243 -3.07 11.47 -8.99
N ILE A 244 -2.30 10.58 -9.62
CA ILE A 244 -1.30 9.74 -8.96
C ILE A 244 0.10 10.29 -9.19
N ASN A 245 0.47 10.58 -10.44
CA ASN A 245 1.80 11.00 -10.84
C ASN A 245 1.95 12.52 -10.77
N THR A 246 3.11 12.99 -10.29
CA THR A 246 3.43 14.40 -10.12
C THR A 246 4.78 14.74 -10.79
N GLU A 247 5.28 15.93 -10.60
CA GLU A 247 6.62 16.33 -11.04
C GLU A 247 7.78 15.62 -10.31
N PHE A 248 7.47 14.89 -9.22
CA PHE A 248 8.43 14.12 -8.44
C PHE A 248 8.48 12.66 -8.92
N SER A 249 8.91 11.76 -8.06
CA SER A 249 8.98 10.33 -8.32
C SER A 249 7.88 9.61 -7.56
N GLU A 250 7.00 8.92 -8.27
CA GLU A 250 6.04 7.97 -7.69
C GLU A 250 6.50 6.55 -7.96
N ALA A 251 6.53 5.72 -6.91
CA ALA A 251 7.08 4.36 -6.98
C ALA A 251 6.38 3.40 -6.01
N TYR A 252 6.72 2.11 -6.13
CA TYR A 252 6.27 1.04 -5.21
C TYR A 252 4.76 0.87 -5.13
N GLY A 253 4.05 1.15 -6.22
CA GLY A 253 2.60 1.00 -6.28
C GLY A 253 2.13 -0.43 -5.99
N SER A 254 1.11 -0.58 -5.15
CA SER A 254 0.49 -1.87 -4.83
C SER A 254 -0.97 -1.67 -4.43
N VAL A 255 -1.78 -2.70 -4.64
CA VAL A 255 -3.18 -2.72 -4.18
C VAL A 255 -3.23 -3.48 -2.85
N SER A 256 -4.02 -2.96 -1.90
CA SER A 256 -4.22 -3.60 -0.60
C SER A 256 -4.75 -5.03 -0.76
N PRO A 257 -4.48 -5.94 0.22
CA PRO A 257 -4.88 -7.36 0.10
C PRO A 257 -6.38 -7.58 -0.10
N ASP A 258 -7.24 -6.68 0.37
CA ASP A 258 -8.69 -6.73 0.18
C ASP A 258 -9.17 -6.05 -1.12
N GLY A 259 -8.24 -5.53 -1.93
CA GLY A 259 -8.51 -4.92 -3.24
C GLY A 259 -9.08 -3.50 -3.21
N LYS A 260 -9.18 -2.87 -2.04
CA LYS A 260 -9.91 -1.60 -1.90
C LYS A 260 -9.09 -0.35 -2.14
N TYR A 261 -7.80 -0.37 -1.80
CA TYR A 261 -6.95 0.83 -1.84
C TYR A 261 -5.69 0.59 -2.63
N PHE A 262 -5.29 1.59 -3.38
CA PHE A 262 -3.99 1.69 -4.02
C PHE A 262 -3.05 2.45 -3.09
N ILE A 263 -1.86 1.90 -2.84
CA ILE A 263 -0.86 2.42 -1.92
C ILE A 263 0.43 2.59 -2.68
N PHE A 264 1.08 3.74 -2.53
CA PHE A 264 2.31 4.06 -3.25
C PHE A 264 3.19 5.05 -2.48
N HIS A 265 4.45 5.13 -2.86
CA HIS A 265 5.36 6.17 -2.40
C HIS A 265 5.31 7.37 -3.34
N ARG A 266 5.35 8.57 -2.79
CA ARG A 266 5.57 9.82 -3.52
C ARG A 266 6.76 10.55 -2.94
N GLY A 267 7.75 10.87 -3.78
CA GLY A 267 8.87 11.74 -3.46
C GLY A 267 8.40 13.17 -3.16
N CYS A 268 9.17 13.89 -2.36
CA CYS A 268 8.93 15.30 -2.03
C CYS A 268 10.13 16.17 -2.41
N GLY A 269 10.97 15.67 -3.32
CA GLY A 269 12.25 16.27 -3.69
C GLY A 269 13.41 15.82 -2.79
N GLY A 270 14.59 15.69 -3.37
CA GLY A 270 15.76 15.12 -2.69
C GLY A 270 15.53 13.66 -2.26
N ASP A 271 16.00 13.31 -1.07
CA ASP A 271 15.90 11.94 -0.54
C ASP A 271 14.81 11.81 0.53
N THR A 272 13.67 12.47 0.30
CA THR A 272 12.49 12.46 1.18
C THR A 272 11.27 11.99 0.41
N GLY A 273 10.22 11.59 1.14
CA GLY A 273 8.95 11.20 0.56
C GLY A 273 8.16 10.31 1.50
N ASP A 274 6.89 10.22 1.22
CA ASP A 274 5.88 9.64 2.10
C ASP A 274 5.10 8.52 1.40
N ILE A 275 4.40 7.71 2.19
CA ILE A 275 3.43 6.72 1.71
C ILE A 275 2.06 7.39 1.58
N TYR A 276 1.48 7.26 0.40
CA TYR A 276 0.12 7.72 0.06
C TYR A 276 -0.80 6.55 -0.20
N TRP A 277 -2.08 6.79 -0.07
CA TRP A 277 -3.12 5.84 -0.45
C TRP A 277 -4.34 6.55 -1.05
N VAL A 278 -5.11 5.80 -1.84
CA VAL A 278 -6.32 6.28 -2.54
C VAL A 278 -7.26 5.09 -2.79
N ASP A 279 -8.54 5.33 -3.04
CA ASP A 279 -9.45 4.28 -3.50
C ASP A 279 -8.88 3.61 -4.77
N ALA A 280 -8.83 2.28 -4.78
CA ALA A 280 -8.25 1.51 -5.89
C ALA A 280 -8.98 1.72 -7.22
N GLN A 281 -10.22 2.22 -7.21
CA GLN A 281 -10.96 2.54 -8.44
C GLN A 281 -10.24 3.58 -9.30
N VAL A 282 -9.42 4.45 -8.70
CA VAL A 282 -8.63 5.46 -9.44
C VAL A 282 -7.67 4.79 -10.44
N VAL A 283 -7.13 3.63 -10.11
CA VAL A 283 -6.18 2.90 -10.97
C VAL A 283 -6.82 1.70 -11.68
N LEU A 284 -7.69 0.96 -11.01
CA LEU A 284 -8.34 -0.22 -11.58
C LEU A 284 -9.46 0.15 -12.56
N GLY A 285 -10.05 1.33 -12.41
CA GLY A 285 -11.06 1.88 -13.34
C GLY A 285 -10.50 2.32 -14.70
N LEU A 286 -9.17 2.31 -14.90
CA LEU A 286 -8.51 2.57 -16.19
C LEU A 286 -8.63 1.39 -17.17
N ARG A 287 -9.21 0.29 -16.74
CA ARG A 287 -9.49 -0.87 -17.58
C ARG A 287 -10.67 -0.51 -18.53
N GLU A 288 -10.37 -0.40 -19.83
CA GLU A 288 -11.39 -0.22 -20.88
C GLU A 288 -12.23 -1.49 -21.11
#